data_171c788d5546d80d787de4cb2a179869
#
_entry.id   171c788d5546d80d787de4cb2a179869
#
_cell.length_a   1.000
_cell.length_b   1.000
_cell.length_c   1.000
_cell.angle_alpha   90.00
_cell.angle_beta   90.00
_cell.angle_gamma   90.00
#
_symmetry.space_group_name_H-M   'P 1'
#
loop_
_entity.id
_entity.type
_entity.pdbx_description
1 polymer ?
#
loop_
_entity_poly.entity_id
_entity_poly.type
_entity_poly.pdbx_seq_one_letter_code
_entity_poly.pdbx_strand_id
1 'polypeptide(L)'
;DAGLKPSDIDGMVPPPIYTTSEEMAANLGIDVLRYAATVHMGGASPTTALQNAAMAIASGLCDHVLVTLGWNGYSALRPKPGAPPTRAMNMNTLTNTIQGYYIPYGVFLPVQMYAWLATRHSKLYGVGADAMAAVALACRRHAQLNPRAFTYGRELDAETYHSARWISEPFRLY
;
A
#
# COMPACT_ATOMS: atom_id res chain seq x y z
N ASP A 1 -19.27 8.76 -11.77
CA ASP A 1 -19.07 7.97 -12.98
C ASP A 1 -19.90 6.69 -13.00
N ALA A 2 -20.24 6.11 -11.85
CA ALA A 2 -21.15 4.97 -11.76
C ALA A 2 -22.63 5.36 -11.80
N GLY A 3 -22.96 6.64 -11.74
CA GLY A 3 -24.33 7.14 -11.71
C GLY A 3 -25.08 6.89 -10.40
N LEU A 4 -24.38 6.42 -9.38
CA LEU A 4 -24.97 6.13 -8.06
C LEU A 4 -24.97 7.37 -7.17
N LYS A 5 -25.97 7.45 -6.29
CA LYS A 5 -26.07 8.44 -5.23
C LYS A 5 -25.63 7.81 -3.90
N PRO A 6 -25.29 8.61 -2.88
CA PRO A 6 -24.99 8.07 -1.55
C PRO A 6 -26.11 7.16 -1.00
N SER A 7 -27.38 7.49 -1.27
CA SER A 7 -28.52 6.68 -0.87
C SER A 7 -28.60 5.29 -1.52
N ASP A 8 -27.85 5.05 -2.59
CA ASP A 8 -27.84 3.75 -3.28
C ASP A 8 -26.77 2.81 -2.70
N ILE A 9 -25.89 3.34 -1.84
CA ILE A 9 -24.82 2.57 -1.20
C ILE A 9 -25.34 1.96 0.09
N ASP A 10 -25.30 0.65 0.19
CA ASP A 10 -25.76 -0.11 1.35
C ASP A 10 -24.69 -1.03 1.95
N GLY A 11 -23.49 -1.00 1.39
CA GLY A 11 -22.32 -1.68 1.91
C GLY A 11 -21.06 -0.79 1.92
N MET A 12 -20.16 -0.99 2.90
CA MET A 12 -18.95 -0.18 3.01
C MET A 12 -17.75 -0.96 3.54
N VAL A 13 -16.62 -0.76 2.89
CA VAL A 13 -15.30 -1.23 3.35
C VAL A 13 -14.35 -0.03 3.34
N PRO A 14 -14.22 0.68 4.47
CA PRO A 14 -13.38 1.88 4.57
C PRO A 14 -11.89 1.55 4.64
N PRO A 15 -11.02 2.58 4.57
CA PRO A 15 -9.58 2.42 4.81
C PRO A 15 -9.32 1.85 6.21
N PRO A 16 -8.42 0.87 6.35
CA PRO A 16 -8.34 0.04 7.55
C PRO A 16 -7.77 0.73 8.80
N ILE A 17 -7.33 1.98 8.73
CA ILE A 17 -6.50 2.56 9.81
C ILE A 17 -7.06 3.85 10.39
N TYR A 18 -7.84 4.63 9.64
CA TYR A 18 -8.13 6.02 10.00
C TYR A 18 -9.60 6.39 10.12
N THR A 19 -10.48 5.58 9.56
CA THR A 19 -11.88 5.93 9.43
C THR A 19 -12.74 4.69 9.63
N THR A 20 -13.80 4.82 10.40
CA THR A 20 -14.80 3.75 10.56
C THR A 20 -15.84 3.84 9.45
N SER A 21 -16.60 2.75 9.28
CA SER A 21 -17.72 2.75 8.33
C SER A 21 -18.77 3.77 8.69
N GLU A 22 -19.01 3.96 9.99
CA GLU A 22 -19.98 4.89 10.54
C GLU A 22 -19.59 6.34 10.27
N GLU A 23 -18.33 6.71 10.52
CA GLU A 23 -17.82 8.05 10.22
C GLU A 23 -17.93 8.35 8.73
N MET A 24 -17.57 7.37 7.90
CA MET A 24 -17.61 7.55 6.46
C MET A 24 -19.04 7.67 5.94
N ALA A 25 -19.95 6.83 6.43
CA ALA A 25 -21.36 6.89 6.10
C ALA A 25 -21.96 8.26 6.48
N ALA A 26 -21.68 8.74 7.69
CA ALA A 26 -22.15 10.04 8.17
C ALA A 26 -21.62 11.19 7.30
N ASN A 27 -20.33 11.17 6.95
CA ASN A 27 -19.71 12.20 6.10
C ASN A 27 -20.22 12.21 4.66
N LEU A 28 -20.65 11.06 4.14
CA LEU A 28 -21.17 10.91 2.77
C LEU A 28 -22.70 11.01 2.69
N GLY A 29 -23.39 11.10 3.81
CA GLY A 29 -24.85 11.12 3.85
C GLY A 29 -25.47 9.76 3.48
N ILE A 30 -24.86 8.67 3.91
CA ILE A 30 -25.37 7.30 3.75
C ILE A 30 -26.12 6.94 5.03
N ASP A 31 -27.42 6.78 4.94
CA ASP A 31 -28.29 6.58 6.12
C ASP A 31 -28.37 5.13 6.58
N VAL A 32 -28.24 4.17 5.65
CA VAL A 32 -28.43 2.75 5.94
C VAL A 32 -27.28 1.93 5.39
N LEU A 33 -26.57 1.23 6.26
CA LEU A 33 -25.59 0.22 5.90
C LEU A 33 -26.12 -1.17 6.27
N ARG A 34 -26.27 -2.05 5.29
CA ARG A 34 -26.59 -3.48 5.47
C ARG A 34 -25.33 -4.31 5.68
N TYR A 35 -24.20 -3.82 5.16
CA TYR A 35 -22.90 -4.48 5.27
C TYR A 35 -21.81 -3.48 5.59
N ALA A 36 -20.98 -3.79 6.57
CA ALA A 36 -19.76 -3.04 6.87
C ALA A 36 -18.64 -4.01 7.28
N ALA A 37 -17.45 -3.80 6.77
CA ALA A 37 -16.28 -4.58 7.13
C ALA A 37 -15.00 -3.74 7.10
N THR A 38 -14.08 -4.06 7.99
CA THR A 38 -12.72 -3.49 7.95
C THR A 38 -11.74 -4.60 7.59
N VAL A 39 -10.98 -4.39 6.52
CA VAL A 39 -9.97 -5.34 6.04
C VAL A 39 -8.59 -4.74 6.24
N HIS A 40 -7.76 -5.41 7.03
CA HIS A 40 -6.39 -4.98 7.30
C HIS A 40 -5.38 -6.08 6.99
N MET A 41 -4.79 -6.03 5.81
CA MET A 41 -3.75 -6.96 5.33
C MET A 41 -2.54 -6.21 4.75
N GLY A 42 -2.18 -5.09 5.35
CA GLY A 42 -1.10 -4.25 4.83
C GLY A 42 -1.34 -3.85 3.37
N GLY A 43 -0.35 -3.99 2.52
CA GLY A 43 -0.47 -3.67 1.09
C GLY A 43 -1.45 -4.52 0.28
N ALA A 44 -1.89 -5.66 0.80
CA ALA A 44 -2.91 -6.50 0.18
C ALA A 44 -4.35 -6.06 0.50
N SER A 45 -4.55 -5.11 1.41
CA SER A 45 -5.86 -4.63 1.83
C SER A 45 -6.79 -4.24 0.68
N PRO A 46 -6.36 -3.54 -0.39
CA PRO A 46 -7.24 -3.16 -1.48
C PRO A 46 -7.86 -4.37 -2.19
N THR A 47 -7.03 -5.36 -2.52
CA THR A 47 -7.50 -6.58 -3.21
C THR A 47 -8.45 -7.38 -2.33
N THR A 48 -8.12 -7.51 -1.05
CA THR A 48 -8.95 -8.25 -0.09
C THR A 48 -10.26 -7.51 0.20
N ALA A 49 -10.26 -6.18 0.23
CA ALA A 49 -11.47 -5.38 0.36
C ALA A 49 -12.42 -5.57 -0.82
N LEU A 50 -11.88 -5.60 -2.06
CA LEU A 50 -12.68 -5.91 -3.25
C LEU A 50 -13.25 -7.33 -3.21
N GLN A 51 -12.47 -8.31 -2.75
CA GLN A 51 -12.95 -9.67 -2.58
C GLN A 51 -14.08 -9.75 -1.56
N ASN A 52 -13.96 -9.07 -0.42
CA ASN A 52 -15.01 -9.00 0.59
C ASN A 52 -16.28 -8.33 0.05
N ALA A 53 -16.15 -7.23 -0.69
CA ALA A 53 -17.27 -6.57 -1.34
C ALA A 53 -17.99 -7.51 -2.32
N ALA A 54 -17.25 -8.20 -3.16
CA ALA A 54 -17.81 -9.16 -4.12
C ALA A 54 -18.55 -10.31 -3.42
N MET A 55 -17.99 -10.84 -2.33
CA MET A 55 -18.64 -11.89 -1.53
C MET A 55 -19.92 -11.38 -0.85
N ALA A 56 -19.92 -10.16 -0.31
CA ALA A 56 -21.09 -9.57 0.33
C ALA A 56 -22.24 -9.41 -0.66
N ILE A 57 -21.95 -8.91 -1.86
CA ILE A 57 -22.95 -8.77 -2.93
C ILE A 57 -23.44 -10.14 -3.39
N ALA A 58 -22.54 -11.08 -3.66
CA ALA A 58 -22.90 -12.43 -4.10
C ALA A 58 -23.75 -13.20 -3.06
N SER A 59 -23.60 -12.88 -1.79
CA SER A 59 -24.37 -13.47 -0.70
C SER A 59 -25.72 -12.76 -0.45
N GLY A 60 -26.01 -11.69 -1.19
CA GLY A 60 -27.23 -10.90 -1.01
C GLY A 60 -27.26 -10.06 0.28
N LEU A 61 -26.12 -9.84 0.92
CA LEU A 61 -26.01 -9.01 2.12
C LEU A 61 -26.24 -7.53 1.80
N CYS A 62 -25.81 -7.09 0.62
CA CYS A 62 -25.96 -5.74 0.12
C CYS A 62 -25.91 -5.74 -1.41
N ASP A 63 -26.30 -4.64 -2.02
CA ASP A 63 -26.37 -4.49 -3.47
C ASP A 63 -25.23 -3.64 -4.03
N HIS A 64 -24.80 -2.60 -3.29
CA HIS A 64 -23.74 -1.68 -3.70
C HIS A 64 -22.74 -1.44 -2.57
N VAL A 65 -21.52 -1.87 -2.76
CA VAL A 65 -20.45 -1.68 -1.77
C VAL A 65 -19.49 -0.58 -2.19
N LEU A 66 -19.34 0.42 -1.31
CA LEU A 66 -18.30 1.43 -1.46
C LEU A 66 -17.01 0.92 -0.81
N VAL A 67 -16.01 0.64 -1.64
CA VAL A 67 -14.65 0.32 -1.20
C VAL A 67 -13.78 1.55 -1.37
N THR A 68 -13.23 2.05 -0.27
CA THR A 68 -12.36 3.22 -0.30
C THR A 68 -10.98 2.87 0.24
N LEU A 69 -9.96 3.36 -0.44
CA LEU A 69 -8.59 3.29 0.03
C LEU A 69 -7.88 4.58 -0.37
N GLY A 70 -7.72 5.46 0.58
CA GLY A 70 -7.00 6.72 0.40
C GLY A 70 -6.18 7.06 1.62
N TRP A 71 -4.96 7.53 1.41
CA TRP A 71 -4.08 7.93 2.48
C TRP A 71 -3.14 9.05 2.03
N ASN A 72 -3.03 10.10 2.83
CA ASN A 72 -2.10 11.21 2.60
C ASN A 72 -0.69 10.93 3.15
N GLY A 73 -0.23 9.70 3.10
CA GLY A 73 1.01 9.23 3.73
C GLY A 73 2.25 10.02 3.34
N TYR A 74 2.28 10.55 2.12
CA TYR A 74 3.37 11.40 1.69
C TYR A 74 3.52 12.67 2.57
N SER A 75 2.42 13.35 2.88
CA SER A 75 2.42 14.54 3.73
C SER A 75 2.52 14.17 5.21
N ALA A 76 1.86 13.10 5.63
CA ALA A 76 1.82 12.66 7.02
C ALA A 76 3.17 12.10 7.51
N LEU A 77 3.95 11.47 6.64
CA LEU A 77 5.26 10.90 6.99
C LEU A 77 6.42 11.88 6.88
N ARG A 78 6.19 13.10 6.36
CA ARG A 78 7.20 14.15 6.31
C ARG A 78 7.08 15.04 7.54
N PRO A 79 8.01 14.97 8.50
CA PRO A 79 7.98 15.86 9.63
C PRO A 79 8.15 17.29 9.13
N LYS A 80 7.23 18.16 9.50
CA LYS A 80 7.42 19.59 9.35
C LYS A 80 8.51 20.02 10.34
N PRO A 81 9.41 20.94 9.98
CA PRO A 81 10.39 21.47 10.93
C PRO A 81 9.67 21.96 12.21
N GLY A 82 10.08 21.46 13.37
CA GLY A 82 9.48 21.80 14.67
C GLY A 82 8.19 21.05 15.04
N ALA A 83 7.67 20.18 14.18
CA ALA A 83 6.54 19.34 14.57
C ALA A 83 7.01 18.15 15.43
N PRO A 84 6.24 17.78 16.47
CA PRO A 84 6.54 16.57 17.21
C PRO A 84 6.49 15.38 16.27
N PRO A 85 7.30 14.32 16.52
CA PRO A 85 7.27 13.12 15.71
C PRO A 85 5.85 12.57 15.72
N THR A 86 5.26 12.44 14.53
CA THR A 86 3.97 11.78 14.36
C THR A 86 4.09 10.37 14.92
N ARG A 87 3.42 10.12 16.03
CA ARG A 87 3.40 8.81 16.67
C ARG A 87 2.87 7.82 15.65
N ALA A 88 3.69 6.85 15.30
CA ALA A 88 3.28 5.76 14.42
C ALA A 88 2.00 5.14 14.98
N MET A 89 1.07 4.99 14.09
CA MET A 89 -0.31 4.60 14.27
C MET A 89 -0.56 3.40 15.15
N ASN A 90 -1.66 3.44 15.85
CA ASN A 90 -2.27 2.23 16.44
C ASN A 90 -2.57 1.23 15.33
N MET A 91 -1.75 0.24 15.22
CA MET A 91 -1.96 -0.89 14.33
C MET A 91 -2.18 -2.15 15.19
N ASN A 92 -2.78 -3.13 14.59
CA ASN A 92 -3.16 -4.43 15.15
C ASN A 92 -1.96 -5.26 15.69
N THR A 93 -2.20 -6.52 16.00
CA THR A 93 -1.21 -7.48 16.54
C THR A 93 0.09 -7.54 15.73
N LEU A 94 0.03 -7.41 14.40
CA LEU A 94 1.24 -7.37 13.55
C LEU A 94 2.13 -6.18 13.90
N THR A 95 1.55 -5.05 14.25
CA THR A 95 2.29 -3.86 14.67
C THR A 95 2.97 -4.06 16.01
N ASN A 96 2.31 -4.71 16.97
CA ASN A 96 2.94 -5.00 18.24
C ASN A 96 4.18 -5.88 18.05
N THR A 97 4.11 -6.86 17.14
CA THR A 97 5.27 -7.67 16.77
C THR A 97 6.36 -6.82 16.11
N ILE A 98 5.99 -5.96 15.16
CA ILE A 98 6.95 -5.08 14.50
C ILE A 98 7.57 -4.11 15.51
N GLN A 99 6.77 -3.49 16.38
CA GLN A 99 7.26 -2.57 17.41
C GLN A 99 8.16 -3.24 18.42
N GLY A 100 7.81 -4.43 18.88
CA GLY A 100 8.56 -5.15 19.89
C GLY A 100 9.82 -5.83 19.39
N TYR A 101 9.82 -6.34 18.15
CA TYR A 101 10.89 -7.21 17.65
C TYR A 101 11.67 -6.66 16.47
N TYR A 102 11.13 -5.72 15.69
CA TYR A 102 11.80 -5.22 14.50
C TYR A 102 12.29 -3.78 14.66
N ILE A 103 11.48 -2.90 15.22
CA ILE A 103 11.85 -1.49 15.41
C ILE A 103 13.11 -1.33 16.27
N PRO A 104 13.30 -2.07 17.37
CA PRO A 104 14.55 -1.97 18.16
C PRO A 104 15.83 -2.25 17.35
N TYR A 105 15.70 -2.99 16.24
CA TYR A 105 16.80 -3.29 15.31
C TYR A 105 16.81 -2.39 14.07
N GLY A 106 16.05 -1.29 14.07
CA GLY A 106 16.04 -0.31 13.00
C GLY A 106 15.15 -0.68 11.80
N VAL A 107 14.26 -1.67 11.94
CA VAL A 107 13.37 -2.11 10.86
C VAL A 107 11.99 -1.49 11.03
N PHE A 108 11.68 -0.48 10.21
CA PHE A 108 10.45 0.31 10.27
C PHE A 108 9.55 0.12 9.05
N LEU A 109 10.13 -0.25 7.92
CA LEU A 109 9.44 -0.23 6.64
C LEU A 109 9.41 -1.62 5.99
N PRO A 110 8.34 -1.94 5.23
CA PRO A 110 8.25 -3.20 4.51
C PRO A 110 9.46 -3.48 3.61
N VAL A 111 10.03 -2.47 2.97
CA VAL A 111 11.21 -2.64 2.11
C VAL A 111 12.39 -3.27 2.86
N GLN A 112 12.57 -2.96 4.14
CA GLN A 112 13.63 -3.54 4.96
C GLN A 112 13.37 -5.03 5.25
N MET A 113 12.10 -5.41 5.47
CA MET A 113 11.72 -6.81 5.65
C MET A 113 11.91 -7.61 4.36
N TYR A 114 11.52 -7.05 3.22
CA TYR A 114 11.78 -7.66 1.91
C TYR A 114 13.26 -7.77 1.60
N ALA A 115 14.09 -6.85 2.10
CA ALA A 115 15.54 -6.92 1.94
C ALA A 115 16.14 -8.17 2.59
N TRP A 116 15.62 -8.62 3.73
CA TRP A 116 16.03 -9.89 4.35
C TRP A 116 15.71 -11.08 3.46
N LEU A 117 14.50 -11.10 2.88
CA LEU A 117 14.09 -12.17 1.97
C LEU A 117 14.95 -12.17 0.70
N ALA A 118 15.20 -11.00 0.14
CA ALA A 118 16.06 -10.84 -1.03
C ALA A 118 17.50 -11.28 -0.75
N THR A 119 18.06 -10.90 0.38
CA THR A 119 19.41 -11.32 0.80
C THR A 119 19.50 -12.83 0.98
N ARG A 120 18.48 -13.43 1.63
CA ARG A 120 18.42 -14.89 1.78
C ARG A 120 18.32 -15.59 0.44
N HIS A 121 17.45 -15.09 -0.45
CA HIS A 121 17.27 -15.63 -1.80
C HIS A 121 18.60 -15.58 -2.59
N SER A 122 19.27 -14.44 -2.58
CA SER A 122 20.57 -14.27 -3.24
C SER A 122 21.62 -15.27 -2.74
N LYS A 123 21.67 -15.49 -1.43
CA LYS A 123 22.62 -16.45 -0.84
C LYS A 123 22.29 -17.90 -1.18
N LEU A 124 21.01 -18.26 -1.21
CA LEU A 124 20.59 -19.65 -1.47
C LEU A 124 20.70 -20.04 -2.94
N TYR A 125 20.43 -19.09 -3.84
CA TYR A 125 20.29 -19.38 -5.28
C TYR A 125 21.32 -18.68 -6.16
N GLY A 126 22.26 -17.95 -5.58
CA GLY A 126 23.29 -17.23 -6.32
C GLY A 126 22.77 -16.08 -7.19
N VAL A 127 21.60 -15.54 -6.86
CA VAL A 127 20.99 -14.46 -7.64
C VAL A 127 21.65 -13.13 -7.28
N GLY A 128 22.32 -12.51 -8.26
CA GLY A 128 23.03 -11.25 -8.07
C GLY A 128 22.13 -10.00 -8.21
N ALA A 129 22.75 -8.84 -7.99
CA ALA A 129 22.10 -7.54 -8.13
C ALA A 129 21.54 -7.28 -9.54
N ASP A 130 22.10 -7.89 -10.56
CA ASP A 130 21.66 -7.75 -11.95
C ASP A 130 20.25 -8.28 -12.21
N ALA A 131 19.80 -9.27 -11.44
CA ALA A 131 18.43 -9.76 -11.55
C ALA A 131 17.41 -8.69 -11.11
N MET A 132 17.72 -7.94 -10.06
CA MET A 132 16.88 -6.81 -9.60
C MET A 132 16.95 -5.65 -10.60
N ALA A 133 18.13 -5.35 -11.11
CA ALA A 133 18.32 -4.37 -12.18
C ALA A 133 17.47 -4.72 -13.41
N ALA A 134 17.47 -5.98 -13.83
CA ALA A 134 16.69 -6.43 -15.00
C ALA A 134 15.20 -6.12 -14.86
N VAL A 135 14.62 -6.31 -13.66
CA VAL A 135 13.22 -5.98 -13.39
C VAL A 135 12.98 -4.46 -13.47
N ALA A 136 13.82 -3.66 -12.81
CA ALA A 136 13.70 -2.20 -12.81
C ALA A 136 13.82 -1.63 -14.23
N LEU A 137 14.81 -2.10 -15.01
CA LEU A 137 15.02 -1.68 -16.38
C LEU A 137 13.89 -2.10 -17.31
N ALA A 138 13.33 -3.30 -17.13
CA ALA A 138 12.18 -3.75 -17.91
C ALA A 138 10.95 -2.86 -17.62
N CYS A 139 10.64 -2.62 -16.35
CA CYS A 139 9.54 -1.73 -15.97
C CYS A 139 9.72 -0.31 -16.53
N ARG A 140 10.96 0.21 -16.49
CA ARG A 140 11.25 1.54 -17.02
C ARG A 140 11.08 1.60 -18.54
N ARG A 141 11.52 0.57 -19.28
CA ARG A 141 11.28 0.47 -20.73
C ARG A 141 9.80 0.42 -21.06
N HIS A 142 9.01 -0.35 -20.31
CA HIS A 142 7.57 -0.37 -20.50
C HIS A 142 6.91 0.99 -20.24
N ALA A 143 7.40 1.73 -19.25
CA ALA A 143 6.92 3.09 -18.97
C ALA A 143 7.18 4.05 -20.13
N GLN A 144 8.23 3.86 -20.94
CA GLN A 144 8.49 4.68 -22.13
C GLN A 144 7.47 4.43 -23.26
N LEU A 145 6.72 3.35 -23.21
CA LEU A 145 5.65 3.06 -24.18
C LEU A 145 4.31 3.68 -23.78
N ASN A 146 4.19 4.27 -22.61
CA ASN A 146 2.96 4.86 -22.09
C ASN A 146 3.14 6.35 -21.79
N PRO A 147 2.63 7.27 -22.63
CA PRO A 147 2.75 8.71 -22.38
C PRO A 147 2.14 9.20 -21.06
N ARG A 148 1.26 8.42 -20.43
CA ARG A 148 0.67 8.74 -19.11
C ARG A 148 1.47 8.17 -17.93
N ALA A 149 2.53 7.41 -18.18
CA ALA A 149 3.35 6.88 -17.09
C ALA A 149 4.15 8.02 -16.43
N PHE A 150 4.22 7.99 -15.11
CA PHE A 150 4.95 9.00 -14.33
C PHE A 150 6.43 9.15 -14.74
N THR A 151 7.05 8.07 -15.20
CA THR A 151 8.45 8.03 -15.61
C THR A 151 8.63 8.06 -17.14
N TYR A 152 7.58 8.40 -17.90
CA TYR A 152 7.69 8.61 -19.35
C TYR A 152 8.72 9.71 -19.66
N GLY A 153 9.56 9.49 -20.66
CA GLY A 153 10.65 10.40 -21.02
C GLY A 153 11.84 10.40 -20.06
N ARG A 154 11.87 9.49 -19.07
CA ARG A 154 12.98 9.34 -18.12
C ARG A 154 13.55 7.93 -18.23
N GLU A 155 14.49 7.77 -19.13
CA GLU A 155 15.17 6.48 -19.32
C GLU A 155 15.93 6.05 -18.07
N LEU A 156 16.22 4.78 -17.97
CA LEU A 156 17.05 4.18 -16.93
C LEU A 156 17.96 3.14 -17.58
N ASP A 157 19.25 3.30 -17.40
CA ASP A 157 20.25 2.32 -17.81
C ASP A 157 20.84 1.55 -16.61
N ALA A 158 21.66 0.57 -16.88
CA ALA A 158 22.26 -0.28 -15.85
C ALA A 158 23.24 0.50 -14.98
N GLU A 159 23.98 1.44 -15.54
CA GLU A 159 24.95 2.25 -14.80
C GLU A 159 24.23 3.15 -13.78
N THR A 160 23.20 3.85 -14.22
CA THR A 160 22.35 4.69 -13.35
C THR A 160 21.69 3.85 -12.26
N TYR A 161 21.22 2.64 -12.58
CA TYR A 161 20.65 1.74 -11.57
C TYR A 161 21.70 1.35 -10.53
N HIS A 162 22.88 0.89 -10.95
CA HIS A 162 23.91 0.41 -10.03
C HIS A 162 24.61 1.52 -9.23
N SER A 163 24.62 2.76 -9.73
CA SER A 163 25.12 3.93 -9.00
C SER A 163 24.09 4.55 -8.06
N ALA A 164 22.80 4.18 -8.18
CA ALA A 164 21.74 4.74 -7.36
C ALA A 164 21.93 4.39 -5.87
N ARG A 165 21.50 5.32 -5.01
CA ARG A 165 21.57 5.13 -3.56
C ARG A 165 20.81 3.89 -3.09
N TRP A 166 21.29 3.30 -2.04
CA TRP A 166 20.55 2.26 -1.32
C TRP A 166 19.32 2.82 -0.62
N ILE A 167 18.22 2.10 -0.72
CA ILE A 167 17.03 2.31 0.11
C ILE A 167 17.09 1.35 1.31
N SER A 168 17.34 0.09 1.03
CA SER A 168 17.63 -0.95 2.01
C SER A 168 18.33 -2.07 1.25
N GLU A 169 19.62 -2.28 1.49
CA GLU A 169 20.37 -3.29 0.75
C GLU A 169 19.69 -4.67 0.80
N PRO A 170 19.48 -5.36 -0.34
CA PRO A 170 20.04 -5.10 -1.68
C PRO A 170 19.17 -4.21 -2.60
N PHE A 171 18.19 -3.48 -2.09
CA PHE A 171 17.31 -2.64 -2.89
C PHE A 171 17.84 -1.22 -3.05
N ARG A 172 17.86 -0.76 -4.29
CA ARG A 172 18.23 0.60 -4.69
C ARG A 172 16.97 1.46 -4.91
N LEU A 173 17.19 2.72 -5.28
CA LEU A 173 16.11 3.70 -5.45
C LEU A 173 15.08 3.31 -6.54
N TYR A 174 15.45 2.48 -7.50
CA TYR A 174 14.62 2.11 -8.65
C TYR A 174 14.02 0.72 -8.52
#